data_b8b2f2d1def5255b14ccfb6e5018e4a2
#
_entry.id   b8b2f2d1def5255b14ccfb6e5018e4a2
#
_cell.length_a   1.000
_cell.length_b   1.000
_cell.length_c   1.000
_cell.angle_alpha   90.00
_cell.angle_beta   90.00
_cell.angle_gamma   90.00
#
_symmetry.space_group_name_H-M   'P 1'
#
loop_
_entity.id
_entity.type
_entity.pdbx_description
1 polymer ?
#
loop_
_entity_poly.entity_id
_entity_poly.type
_entity_poly.pdbx_seq_one_letter_code
_entity_poly.pdbx_strand_id
1 'polypeptide(L)'
;THFNGPLLEQLELSKPAEKWITSDDGTRVHAWVMQPPGRTSRSRRRCPGVLQIHGGPHALYGTTFFHEFQVLAAAGHVVVFSNPRGSKGYGEEHCTAIQGQWGVADWTDVQAVASFMEQHPAIDPHRIGIMGGSYGGYMTNWAITHTDRFAAAITDRCVANLVSMAGSSDY
;
A
#
# COMPACT_ATOMS: atom_id res chain seq x y z
N THR A 1 -19.95 -10.91 -18.37
CA THR A 1 -20.08 -12.30 -17.85
C THR A 1 -20.25 -12.23 -16.33
N HIS A 2 -21.27 -12.91 -15.79
CA HIS A 2 -21.62 -12.88 -14.36
C HIS A 2 -21.27 -14.20 -13.66
N PHE A 3 -20.15 -14.84 -14.03
CA PHE A 3 -19.79 -16.14 -13.48
C PHE A 3 -19.72 -16.17 -11.94
N ASN A 4 -19.20 -15.11 -11.33
CA ASN A 4 -19.05 -15.02 -9.87
C ASN A 4 -20.21 -14.24 -9.21
N GLY A 5 -21.24 -13.82 -9.95
CA GLY A 5 -22.34 -13.02 -9.42
C GLY A 5 -22.97 -13.62 -8.16
N PRO A 6 -23.44 -14.89 -8.21
CA PRO A 6 -24.10 -15.51 -7.05
C PRO A 6 -23.21 -15.64 -5.81
N LEU A 7 -21.89 -15.78 -5.99
CA LEU A 7 -20.95 -15.77 -4.86
C LEU A 7 -20.76 -14.35 -4.31
N LEU A 8 -20.53 -13.38 -5.18
CA LEU A 8 -20.27 -11.99 -4.77
C LEU A 8 -21.47 -11.35 -4.08
N GLU A 9 -22.70 -11.73 -4.45
CA GLU A 9 -23.94 -11.28 -3.81
C GLU A 9 -24.07 -11.77 -2.35
N GLN A 10 -23.36 -12.82 -1.97
CA GLN A 10 -23.33 -13.37 -0.61
C GLN A 10 -22.25 -12.75 0.26
N LEU A 11 -21.37 -11.90 -0.30
CA LEU A 11 -20.22 -11.30 0.37
C LEU A 11 -20.45 -9.81 0.64
N GLU A 12 -20.12 -9.37 1.83
CA GLU A 12 -20.06 -7.95 2.17
C GLU A 12 -18.65 -7.43 1.86
N LEU A 13 -18.50 -6.83 0.67
CA LEU A 13 -17.20 -6.37 0.18
C LEU A 13 -16.99 -4.88 0.47
N SER A 14 -15.75 -4.54 0.82
CA SER A 14 -15.30 -3.16 0.93
C SER A 14 -14.99 -2.57 -0.44
N LYS A 15 -15.38 -1.31 -0.64
CA LYS A 15 -15.05 -0.55 -1.85
C LYS A 15 -13.87 0.38 -1.59
N PRO A 16 -12.83 0.40 -2.46
CA PRO A 16 -11.74 1.34 -2.34
C PRO A 16 -12.23 2.76 -2.65
N ALA A 17 -11.92 3.69 -1.76
CA ALA A 17 -12.14 5.12 -1.94
C ALA A 17 -10.85 5.78 -2.42
N GLU A 18 -10.90 6.37 -3.61
CA GLU A 18 -9.75 7.03 -4.24
C GLU A 18 -9.28 8.25 -3.45
N LYS A 19 -7.96 8.45 -3.41
CA LYS A 19 -7.26 9.57 -2.78
C LYS A 19 -6.07 9.99 -3.62
N TRP A 20 -5.77 11.27 -3.57
CA TRP A 20 -4.52 11.84 -4.06
C TRP A 20 -3.80 12.49 -2.89
N ILE A 21 -2.61 12.00 -2.59
CA ILE A 21 -1.78 12.43 -1.45
C ILE A 21 -0.61 13.20 -2.04
N THR A 22 -0.23 14.31 -1.42
CA THR A 22 0.91 15.10 -1.87
C THR A 22 2.12 14.77 -1.00
N SER A 23 3.20 14.32 -1.63
CA SER A 23 4.51 14.13 -0.99
C SER A 23 5.16 15.46 -0.63
N ASP A 24 6.17 15.42 0.24
CA ASP A 24 6.87 16.62 0.72
C ASP A 24 7.54 17.43 -0.41
N ASP A 25 7.90 16.78 -1.52
CA ASP A 25 8.45 17.41 -2.73
C ASP A 25 7.38 17.91 -3.72
N GLY A 26 6.11 17.82 -3.36
CA GLY A 26 4.97 18.25 -4.19
C GLY A 26 4.45 17.17 -5.16
N THR A 27 5.08 16.01 -5.24
CA THR A 27 4.61 14.89 -6.09
C THR A 27 3.27 14.39 -5.61
N ARG A 28 2.34 14.13 -6.54
CA ARG A 28 1.02 13.56 -6.22
C ARG A 28 1.05 12.05 -6.32
N VAL A 29 0.75 11.39 -5.21
CA VAL A 29 0.69 9.93 -5.09
C VAL A 29 -0.78 9.49 -5.13
N HIS A 30 -1.10 8.61 -6.06
CA HIS A 30 -2.43 8.01 -6.16
C HIS A 30 -2.58 6.89 -5.13
N ALA A 31 -3.63 6.93 -4.33
CA ALA A 31 -3.88 5.99 -3.25
C ALA A 31 -5.36 5.64 -3.13
N TRP A 32 -5.66 4.59 -2.38
CA TRP A 32 -7.01 4.18 -2.04
C TRP A 32 -7.08 3.78 -0.57
N VAL A 33 -8.26 4.00 -0.01
CA VAL A 33 -8.60 3.61 1.36
C VAL A 33 -9.79 2.65 1.33
N MET A 34 -9.60 1.45 1.86
CA MET A 34 -10.67 0.50 2.08
C MET A 34 -10.97 0.41 3.58
N GLN A 35 -12.20 0.72 3.96
CA GLN A 35 -12.64 0.60 5.35
C GLN A 35 -13.29 -0.78 5.59
N PRO A 36 -13.32 -1.27 6.85
CA PRO A 36 -14.07 -2.47 7.18
C PRO A 36 -15.52 -2.40 6.68
N PRO A 37 -16.10 -3.54 6.21
CA PRO A 37 -17.50 -3.59 5.84
C PRO A 37 -18.42 -3.08 6.96
N GLY A 38 -19.54 -2.47 6.60
CA GLY A 38 -20.49 -1.89 7.54
C GLY A 38 -20.02 -0.62 8.28
N ARG A 39 -18.77 -0.21 8.11
CA ARG A 39 -18.27 1.04 8.71
C ARG A 39 -18.87 2.25 8.00
N THR A 40 -19.33 3.22 8.79
CA THR A 40 -19.92 4.48 8.30
C THR A 40 -19.15 5.69 8.83
N SER A 41 -19.43 6.88 8.29
CA SER A 41 -18.89 8.16 8.79
C SER A 41 -19.26 8.46 10.26
N ARG A 42 -20.29 7.81 10.79
CA ARG A 42 -20.73 7.93 12.20
C ARG A 42 -19.95 7.01 13.14
N SER A 43 -19.15 6.08 12.63
CA SER A 43 -18.39 5.15 13.45
C SER A 43 -17.25 5.89 14.17
N ARG A 44 -17.33 6.00 15.50
CA ARG A 44 -16.36 6.75 16.32
C ARG A 44 -15.10 5.97 16.66
N ARG A 45 -15.17 4.63 16.72
CA ARG A 45 -14.03 3.78 17.07
C ARG A 45 -13.03 3.76 15.92
N ARG A 46 -11.77 4.10 16.20
CA ARG A 46 -10.66 3.94 15.23
C ARG A 46 -10.30 2.46 15.05
N CYS A 47 -9.90 2.10 13.86
CA CYS A 47 -9.44 0.76 13.50
C CYS A 47 -7.92 0.75 13.33
N PRO A 48 -7.25 -0.41 13.47
CA PRO A 48 -5.89 -0.54 13.01
C PRO A 48 -5.82 -0.27 11.50
N GLY A 49 -4.70 0.30 11.04
CA GLY A 49 -4.41 0.53 9.64
C GLY A 49 -3.38 -0.46 9.10
N VAL A 50 -3.48 -0.81 7.84
CA VAL A 50 -2.46 -1.58 7.11
C VAL A 50 -2.10 -0.84 5.84
N LEU A 51 -0.82 -0.45 5.71
CA LEU A 51 -0.25 0.09 4.49
C LEU A 51 0.26 -1.06 3.62
N GLN A 52 -0.29 -1.16 2.41
CA GLN A 52 0.09 -2.16 1.41
C GLN A 52 1.01 -1.55 0.36
N ILE A 53 2.16 -2.17 0.14
CA ILE A 53 3.13 -1.79 -0.89
C ILE A 53 3.17 -2.87 -1.96
N HIS A 54 2.88 -2.51 -3.22
CA HIS A 54 2.92 -3.45 -4.34
C HIS A 54 4.35 -3.87 -4.71
N GLY A 55 4.45 -5.01 -5.37
CA GLY A 55 5.69 -5.47 -5.99
C GLY A 55 6.01 -4.76 -7.31
N GLY A 56 7.06 -5.17 -7.94
CA GLY A 56 7.57 -4.63 -9.19
C GLY A 56 8.97 -4.09 -9.01
N PRO A 57 9.24 -2.78 -8.92
CA PRO A 57 8.35 -1.62 -8.64
C PRO A 57 7.46 -1.19 -9.80
N HIS A 58 7.77 -1.59 -11.03
CA HIS A 58 7.05 -1.19 -12.24
C HIS A 58 5.73 -1.98 -12.43
N ALA A 59 4.93 -2.05 -11.36
CA ALA A 59 3.55 -2.54 -11.35
C ALA A 59 2.61 -1.41 -10.92
N LEU A 60 1.38 -1.72 -10.59
CA LEU A 60 0.42 -0.76 -10.03
C LEU A 60 -0.69 -1.49 -9.25
N TYR A 61 -1.26 -0.80 -8.27
CA TYR A 61 -2.56 -1.11 -7.71
C TYR A 61 -3.67 -0.35 -8.44
N GLY A 62 -4.88 -0.84 -8.34
CA GLY A 62 -6.09 -0.21 -8.87
C GLY A 62 -7.33 -0.68 -8.11
N THR A 63 -8.50 -0.46 -8.71
CA THR A 63 -9.80 -0.77 -8.09
C THR A 63 -10.30 -2.18 -8.38
N THR A 64 -9.47 -3.05 -8.95
CA THR A 64 -9.81 -4.46 -9.18
C THR A 64 -9.96 -5.20 -7.85
N PHE A 65 -10.72 -6.30 -7.88
CA PHE A 65 -10.87 -7.15 -6.71
C PHE A 65 -9.51 -7.74 -6.29
N PHE A 66 -9.10 -7.46 -5.06
CA PHE A 66 -7.90 -8.02 -4.44
C PHE A 66 -8.31 -8.74 -3.15
N HIS A 67 -8.24 -10.07 -3.17
CA HIS A 67 -8.74 -10.92 -2.09
C HIS A 67 -8.10 -10.59 -0.74
N GLU A 68 -6.78 -10.43 -0.70
CA GLU A 68 -6.04 -10.08 0.52
C GLU A 68 -6.58 -8.79 1.18
N PHE A 69 -6.85 -7.75 0.38
CA PHE A 69 -7.39 -6.50 0.91
C PHE A 69 -8.79 -6.67 1.47
N GLN A 70 -9.61 -7.50 0.84
CA GLN A 70 -10.95 -7.81 1.35
C GLN A 70 -10.89 -8.59 2.68
N VAL A 71 -9.97 -9.55 2.80
CA VAL A 71 -9.76 -10.32 4.04
C VAL A 71 -9.30 -9.39 5.17
N LEU A 72 -8.33 -8.52 4.92
CA LEU A 72 -7.85 -7.55 5.91
C LEU A 72 -8.95 -6.57 6.34
N ALA A 73 -9.72 -6.06 5.37
CA ALA A 73 -10.84 -5.16 5.67
C ALA A 73 -11.93 -5.89 6.48
N ALA A 74 -12.29 -7.12 6.12
CA ALA A 74 -13.26 -7.94 6.85
C ALA A 74 -12.78 -8.27 8.28
N ALA A 75 -11.46 -8.41 8.49
CA ALA A 75 -10.85 -8.57 9.81
C ALA A 75 -10.84 -7.28 10.65
N GLY A 76 -11.38 -6.18 10.14
CA GLY A 76 -11.53 -4.92 10.87
C GLY A 76 -10.40 -3.91 10.69
N HIS A 77 -9.54 -4.09 9.70
CA HIS A 77 -8.47 -3.14 9.37
C HIS A 77 -8.91 -2.13 8.32
N VAL A 78 -8.42 -0.90 8.43
CA VAL A 78 -8.44 0.04 7.31
C VAL A 78 -7.23 -0.27 6.44
N VAL A 79 -7.45 -0.70 5.20
CA VAL A 79 -6.38 -1.01 4.25
C VAL A 79 -6.13 0.22 3.37
N VAL A 80 -4.90 0.68 3.33
CA VAL A 80 -4.44 1.77 2.46
C VAL A 80 -3.39 1.22 1.50
N PHE A 81 -3.56 1.49 0.23
CA PHE A 81 -2.63 1.08 -0.81
C PHE A 81 -2.44 2.22 -1.82
N SER A 82 -1.27 2.30 -2.43
CA SER A 82 -0.90 3.44 -3.28
C SER A 82 0.02 3.03 -4.41
N ASN A 83 0.19 3.97 -5.35
CA ASN A 83 1.14 3.87 -6.45
C ASN A 83 2.21 4.97 -6.30
N PRO A 84 3.27 4.71 -5.51
CA PRO A 84 4.40 5.62 -5.39
C PRO A 84 5.18 5.72 -6.71
N ARG A 85 6.10 6.67 -6.80
CA ARG A 85 7.05 6.74 -7.92
C ARG A 85 7.73 5.37 -8.14
N GLY A 86 7.94 5.00 -9.40
CA GLY A 86 8.27 3.66 -9.83
C GLY A 86 7.09 2.89 -10.38
N SER A 87 5.85 3.24 -10.00
CA SER A 87 4.64 2.58 -10.50
C SER A 87 4.37 2.94 -11.97
N LYS A 88 3.76 1.99 -12.70
CA LYS A 88 3.23 2.21 -14.06
C LYS A 88 1.90 2.96 -14.02
N GLY A 89 1.51 3.51 -15.18
CA GLY A 89 0.19 4.14 -15.38
C GLY A 89 0.17 5.66 -15.20
N TYR A 90 1.30 6.28 -14.81
CA TYR A 90 1.42 7.72 -14.53
C TYR A 90 2.45 8.43 -15.43
N GLY A 91 2.83 7.80 -16.52
CA GLY A 91 3.84 8.29 -17.44
C GLY A 91 5.25 7.75 -17.14
N GLU A 92 6.15 7.95 -18.11
CA GLU A 92 7.51 7.41 -18.06
C GLU A 92 8.33 8.06 -16.95
N GLU A 93 8.24 9.37 -16.79
CA GLU A 93 8.93 10.12 -15.74
C GLU A 93 8.63 9.58 -14.34
N HIS A 94 7.35 9.31 -14.03
CA HIS A 94 6.96 8.72 -12.76
C HIS A 94 7.50 7.30 -12.59
N CYS A 95 7.47 6.50 -13.66
CA CYS A 95 7.94 5.12 -13.64
C CYS A 95 9.46 5.03 -13.46
N THR A 96 10.23 5.88 -14.12
CA THR A 96 11.71 5.86 -14.11
C THR A 96 12.32 6.67 -12.95
N ALA A 97 11.54 7.45 -12.21
CA ALA A 97 12.00 8.34 -11.15
C ALA A 97 12.85 7.67 -10.06
N ILE A 98 12.73 6.35 -9.90
CA ILE A 98 13.46 5.57 -8.89
C ILE A 98 14.61 4.75 -9.48
N GLN A 99 14.92 4.91 -10.75
CA GLN A 99 15.95 4.14 -11.42
C GLN A 99 17.33 4.41 -10.79
N GLY A 100 17.97 3.33 -10.30
CA GLY A 100 19.26 3.42 -9.63
C GLY A 100 19.22 4.04 -8.21
N GLN A 101 18.04 4.32 -7.65
CA GLN A 101 17.88 4.98 -6.35
C GLN A 101 16.64 4.55 -5.57
N TRP A 102 16.42 3.24 -5.47
CA TRP A 102 15.36 2.70 -4.61
C TRP A 102 15.55 3.15 -3.15
N GLY A 103 14.46 3.51 -2.49
CA GLY A 103 14.47 4.01 -1.11
C GLY A 103 14.68 5.52 -0.99
N VAL A 104 14.63 6.28 -2.09
CA VAL A 104 14.74 7.73 -2.10
C VAL A 104 13.38 8.37 -2.44
N ALA A 105 13.07 8.51 -3.73
CA ALA A 105 11.83 9.16 -4.15
C ALA A 105 10.57 8.34 -3.81
N ASP A 106 10.63 7.04 -4.02
CA ASP A 106 9.61 6.08 -3.63
C ASP A 106 9.36 6.06 -2.11
N TRP A 107 10.42 6.15 -1.30
CA TRP A 107 10.31 6.24 0.15
C TRP A 107 9.64 7.54 0.59
N THR A 108 9.95 8.67 -0.04
CA THR A 108 9.27 9.96 0.23
C THR A 108 7.75 9.83 0.00
N ASP A 109 7.34 9.14 -1.05
CA ASP A 109 5.94 8.91 -1.37
C ASP A 109 5.27 7.98 -0.33
N VAL A 110 5.96 6.91 0.07
CA VAL A 110 5.48 5.99 1.11
C VAL A 110 5.32 6.70 2.46
N GLN A 111 6.26 7.58 2.82
CA GLN A 111 6.16 8.40 4.04
C GLN A 111 4.95 9.35 4.00
N ALA A 112 4.65 9.95 2.86
CA ALA A 112 3.48 10.80 2.70
C ALA A 112 2.17 10.01 2.91
N VAL A 113 2.09 8.80 2.38
CA VAL A 113 0.95 7.90 2.60
C VAL A 113 0.84 7.49 4.07
N ALA A 114 1.95 7.17 4.73
CA ALA A 114 1.95 6.85 6.16
C ALA A 114 1.48 8.04 7.01
N SER A 115 1.94 9.26 6.70
CA SER A 115 1.50 10.50 7.37
C SER A 115 0.00 10.77 7.15
N PHE A 116 -0.50 10.51 5.96
CA PHE A 116 -1.95 10.54 5.69
C PHE A 116 -2.71 9.54 6.56
N MET A 117 -2.19 8.31 6.74
CA MET A 117 -2.83 7.30 7.58
C MET A 117 -2.89 7.71 9.05
N GLU A 118 -1.83 8.30 9.59
CA GLU A 118 -1.78 8.79 10.97
C GLU A 118 -2.83 9.88 11.25
N GLN A 119 -3.12 10.71 10.26
CA GLN A 119 -4.09 11.79 10.34
C GLN A 119 -5.51 11.34 9.99
N HIS A 120 -5.68 10.14 9.42
CA HIS A 120 -6.98 9.68 8.94
C HIS A 120 -7.93 9.36 10.11
N PRO A 121 -9.17 9.91 10.15
CA PRO A 121 -10.06 9.81 11.32
C PRO A 121 -10.50 8.38 11.66
N ALA A 122 -10.47 7.47 10.70
CA ALA A 122 -10.84 6.08 10.90
C ALA A 122 -9.69 5.19 11.41
N ILE A 123 -8.43 5.66 11.34
CA ILE A 123 -7.24 4.88 11.68
C ILE A 123 -6.72 5.26 13.06
N ASP A 124 -6.35 4.27 13.85
CA ASP A 124 -5.61 4.46 15.09
C ASP A 124 -4.12 4.64 14.74
N PRO A 125 -3.52 5.84 14.98
CA PRO A 125 -2.15 6.12 14.58
C PRO A 125 -1.11 5.27 15.32
N HIS A 126 -1.46 4.67 16.46
CA HIS A 126 -0.58 3.77 17.20
C HIS A 126 -0.69 2.30 16.76
N ARG A 127 -1.54 2.02 15.78
CA ARG A 127 -1.83 0.66 15.31
C ARG A 127 -1.78 0.59 13.78
N ILE A 128 -0.74 1.15 13.20
CA ILE A 128 -0.47 1.10 11.76
C ILE A 128 0.58 0.02 11.50
N GLY A 129 0.24 -0.96 10.69
CA GLY A 129 1.18 -1.93 10.13
C GLY A 129 1.54 -1.59 8.69
N ILE A 130 2.69 -2.10 8.22
CA ILE A 130 3.14 -2.02 6.83
C ILE A 130 3.40 -3.42 6.31
N MET A 131 3.02 -3.69 5.06
CA MET A 131 3.32 -4.98 4.44
C MET A 131 3.47 -4.88 2.93
N GLY A 132 4.22 -5.81 2.37
CA GLY A 132 4.39 -5.92 0.94
C GLY A 132 5.23 -7.11 0.53
N GLY A 133 5.09 -7.49 -0.74
CA GLY A 133 5.81 -8.61 -1.34
C GLY A 133 6.77 -8.15 -2.44
N SER A 134 7.85 -8.92 -2.66
CA SER A 134 8.86 -8.63 -3.68
C SER A 134 9.52 -7.27 -3.45
N TYR A 135 9.46 -6.34 -4.40
CA TYR A 135 9.85 -4.94 -4.17
C TYR A 135 9.08 -4.31 -2.99
N GLY A 136 7.79 -4.60 -2.81
CA GLY A 136 7.03 -4.15 -1.64
C GLY A 136 7.59 -4.67 -0.32
N GLY A 137 8.16 -5.89 -0.32
CA GLY A 137 8.89 -6.43 0.81
C GLY A 137 10.23 -5.70 1.05
N TYR A 138 10.96 -5.34 -0.01
CA TYR A 138 12.13 -4.46 0.09
C TYR A 138 11.76 -3.13 0.76
N MET A 139 10.73 -2.46 0.26
CA MET A 139 10.29 -1.17 0.82
C MET A 139 9.76 -1.30 2.25
N THR A 140 9.13 -2.42 2.60
CA THR A 140 8.74 -2.71 3.99
C THR A 140 9.97 -2.83 4.90
N ASN A 141 11.01 -3.55 4.48
CA ASN A 141 12.28 -3.64 5.22
C ASN A 141 12.96 -2.27 5.31
N TRP A 142 12.97 -1.51 4.21
CA TRP A 142 13.48 -0.14 4.20
C TRP A 142 12.76 0.71 5.25
N ALA A 143 11.44 0.67 5.28
CA ALA A 143 10.63 1.44 6.22
C ALA A 143 10.98 1.14 7.69
N ILE A 144 11.00 -0.14 8.10
CA ILE A 144 11.25 -0.51 9.50
C ILE A 144 12.70 -0.27 9.95
N THR A 145 13.63 -0.07 9.03
CA THR A 145 15.01 0.31 9.34
C THR A 145 15.23 1.83 9.37
N HIS A 146 14.25 2.64 8.91
CA HIS A 146 14.36 4.10 8.83
C HIS A 146 13.34 4.85 9.69
N THR A 147 12.37 4.15 10.30
CA THR A 147 11.35 4.78 11.16
C THR A 147 10.71 3.79 12.13
N ASP A 148 10.28 4.29 13.29
CA ASP A 148 9.56 3.52 14.33
C ASP A 148 8.05 3.71 14.27
N ARG A 149 7.51 4.31 13.20
CA ARG A 149 6.07 4.66 13.11
C ARG A 149 5.14 3.46 12.90
N PHE A 150 5.67 2.31 12.50
CA PHE A 150 4.87 1.11 12.24
C PHE A 150 4.88 0.15 13.43
N ALA A 151 3.70 -0.21 13.93
CA ALA A 151 3.54 -1.13 15.06
C ALA A 151 3.81 -2.61 14.68
N ALA A 152 3.71 -2.95 13.39
CA ALA A 152 3.97 -4.29 12.86
C ALA A 152 4.39 -4.21 11.39
N ALA A 153 5.15 -5.19 10.93
CA ALA A 153 5.57 -5.30 9.54
C ALA A 153 5.51 -6.75 9.05
N ILE A 154 5.11 -6.94 7.80
CA ILE A 154 5.15 -8.23 7.11
C ILE A 154 5.90 -8.05 5.79
N THR A 155 7.06 -8.68 5.69
CA THR A 155 7.83 -8.77 4.44
C THR A 155 7.60 -10.15 3.81
N ASP A 156 7.00 -10.16 2.63
CA ASP A 156 6.76 -11.39 1.90
C ASP A 156 7.65 -11.46 0.66
N ARG A 157 8.33 -12.61 0.42
CA ARG A 157 9.19 -12.86 -0.75
C ARG A 157 10.04 -11.65 -1.16
N CYS A 158 10.68 -10.99 -0.20
CA CYS A 158 11.31 -9.69 -0.42
C CYS A 158 12.66 -9.79 -1.15
N VAL A 159 13.01 -8.71 -1.86
CA VAL A 159 14.35 -8.48 -2.37
C VAL A 159 15.22 -7.95 -1.23
N ALA A 160 15.80 -8.86 -0.43
CA ALA A 160 16.54 -8.48 0.77
C ALA A 160 17.99 -8.11 0.49
N ASN A 161 18.57 -8.62 -0.61
CA ASN A 161 19.98 -8.40 -0.95
C ASN A 161 20.11 -8.09 -2.45
N LEU A 162 20.37 -6.83 -2.77
CA LEU A 162 20.49 -6.36 -4.16
C LEU A 162 21.72 -6.94 -4.88
N VAL A 163 22.80 -7.27 -4.17
CA VAL A 163 23.98 -7.91 -4.78
C VAL A 163 23.65 -9.33 -5.23
N SER A 164 22.97 -10.10 -4.38
CA SER A 164 22.49 -11.43 -4.76
C SER A 164 21.48 -11.34 -5.90
N MET A 165 20.57 -10.36 -5.88
CA MET A 165 19.58 -10.12 -6.92
C MET A 165 20.25 -9.87 -8.28
N ALA A 166 21.26 -8.99 -8.34
CA ALA A 166 22.01 -8.71 -9.56
C ALA A 166 22.79 -9.93 -10.09
N GLY A 167 23.23 -10.84 -9.22
CA GLY A 167 24.02 -12.01 -9.61
C GLY A 167 23.20 -13.26 -9.95
N SER A 168 21.93 -13.35 -9.55
CA SER A 168 21.12 -14.57 -9.65
C SER A 168 19.71 -14.36 -10.24
N SER A 169 19.36 -13.14 -10.59
CA SER A 169 18.05 -12.79 -11.18
C SER A 169 18.19 -12.52 -12.68
N ASP A 170 17.06 -12.54 -13.34
CA ASP A 170 16.86 -12.14 -14.74
C ASP A 170 16.52 -10.63 -14.89
N TYR A 171 16.62 -9.88 -13.81
CA TYR A 171 16.44 -8.42 -13.77
C TYR A 171 17.78 -7.70 -13.83
#